data_c5c6569e90943a9fdab2f946417f6c40
#
_entry.id   c5c6569e90943a9fdab2f946417f6c40
#
_cell.length_a   1.000
_cell.length_b   1.000
_cell.length_c   1.000
_cell.angle_alpha   90.00
_cell.angle_beta   90.00
_cell.angle_gamma   90.00
#
_symmetry.space_group_name_H-M   'P 1'
#
loop_
_entity.id
_entity.type
_entity.pdbx_description
1 polymer ?
#
loop_
_entity_poly.entity_id
_entity_poly.type
_entity_poly.pdbx_seq_one_letter_code
_entity_poly.pdbx_strand_id
1 'polypeptide(L)'
;NITGSKFYHNEFIPTILNGKKIKVKYDAFDDYMRLQVGPNLFTYPKNEILLLENKESWISHGNSWFKILFENNGFKYLLKPTAKFYPAEKASEYSERTPPKFKINYTFYSLKDDNIILLKRREIKKMGLKKMLEY
;
A
#
# COMPACT_ATOMS: atom_id res chain seq x y z
N ASN A 1 -7.50 -16.05 16.22
CA ASN A 1 -7.16 -14.64 16.15
C ASN A 1 -6.07 -14.36 15.12
N ILE A 2 -6.35 -13.50 14.16
CA ILE A 2 -5.39 -13.11 13.15
C ILE A 2 -4.54 -11.96 13.67
N THR A 3 -3.21 -12.08 13.60
CA THR A 3 -2.30 -11.00 13.95
C THR A 3 -1.88 -10.24 12.71
N GLY A 4 -1.47 -8.98 12.86
CA GLY A 4 -1.15 -8.11 11.76
C GLY A 4 -2.38 -7.65 11.00
N SER A 5 -2.17 -6.89 9.96
CA SER A 5 -3.26 -6.32 9.16
C SER A 5 -2.95 -6.41 7.68
N LYS A 6 -3.99 -6.59 6.88
CA LYS A 6 -3.87 -6.52 5.42
C LYS A 6 -3.84 -5.09 4.89
N PHE A 7 -4.09 -4.10 5.75
CA PHE A 7 -4.12 -2.70 5.35
C PHE A 7 -2.77 -2.03 5.55
N TYR A 8 -2.39 -1.19 4.59
CA TYR A 8 -1.21 -0.35 4.70
C TYR A 8 -1.39 0.72 5.78
N HIS A 9 -2.59 1.30 5.84
CA HIS A 9 -2.95 2.32 6.82
C HIS A 9 -3.48 1.67 8.09
N ASN A 10 -3.08 2.18 9.25
CA ASN A 10 -3.62 1.71 10.54
C ASN A 10 -5.05 2.16 10.74
N GLU A 11 -5.40 3.32 10.17
CA GLU A 11 -6.72 3.91 10.28
C GLU A 11 -7.15 4.45 8.93
N PHE A 12 -8.45 4.67 8.75
CA PHE A 12 -8.94 5.37 7.58
C PHE A 12 -8.40 6.80 7.56
N ILE A 13 -7.89 7.23 6.41
CA ILE A 13 -7.28 8.54 6.21
C ILE A 13 -8.31 9.47 5.58
N PRO A 14 -8.60 10.65 6.17
CA PRO A 14 -9.51 11.61 5.57
C PRO A 14 -9.02 12.10 4.21
N THR A 15 -9.95 12.32 3.29
CA THR A 15 -9.67 12.96 2.02
C THR A 15 -10.93 13.65 1.52
N ILE A 16 -10.76 14.51 0.52
CA ILE A 16 -11.88 15.19 -0.14
C ILE A 16 -11.95 14.69 -1.58
N LEU A 17 -13.10 14.15 -1.96
CA LEU A 17 -13.35 13.66 -3.30
C LEU A 17 -14.60 14.32 -3.83
N ASN A 18 -14.47 15.09 -4.93
CA ASN A 18 -15.59 15.83 -5.53
C ASN A 18 -16.35 16.69 -4.51
N GLY A 19 -15.60 17.36 -3.62
CA GLY A 19 -16.17 18.23 -2.58
C GLY A 19 -16.76 17.52 -1.38
N LYS A 20 -16.74 16.18 -1.37
CA LYS A 20 -17.25 15.38 -0.23
C LYS A 20 -16.13 14.89 0.65
N LYS A 21 -16.35 14.92 1.95
CA LYS A 21 -15.42 14.33 2.92
C LYS A 21 -15.62 12.84 2.98
N ILE A 22 -14.59 12.11 2.68
CA ILE A 22 -14.57 10.66 2.75
C ILE A 22 -13.31 10.21 3.48
N LYS A 23 -13.22 8.93 3.78
CA LYS A 23 -12.02 8.34 4.36
C LYS A 23 -11.58 7.17 3.53
N VAL A 24 -10.26 6.97 3.42
CA VAL A 24 -9.72 5.91 2.58
C VAL A 24 -8.70 5.08 3.36
N LYS A 25 -8.54 3.84 2.92
CA LYS A 25 -7.61 2.89 3.52
C LYS A 25 -7.18 1.91 2.43
N TYR A 26 -5.87 1.75 2.26
CA TYR A 26 -5.38 0.84 1.22
C TYR A 26 -5.32 -0.59 1.73
N ASP A 27 -6.04 -1.47 1.04
CA ASP A 27 -6.02 -2.92 1.27
C ASP A 27 -4.89 -3.51 0.43
N ALA A 28 -3.77 -3.84 1.08
CA ALA A 28 -2.57 -4.32 0.40
C ALA A 28 -2.66 -5.81 0.04
N PHE A 29 -3.67 -6.51 0.55
CA PHE A 29 -3.89 -7.92 0.22
C PHE A 29 -4.68 -8.06 -1.08
N ASP A 30 -5.81 -7.35 -1.17
CA ASP A 30 -6.67 -7.39 -2.36
C ASP A 30 -6.32 -6.32 -3.40
N ASP A 31 -5.41 -5.41 -3.08
CA ASP A 31 -5.01 -4.29 -3.94
C ASP A 31 -6.18 -3.38 -4.28
N TYR A 32 -6.93 -2.98 -3.25
CA TYR A 32 -8.05 -2.05 -3.38
C TYR A 32 -7.93 -0.88 -2.44
N MET A 33 -8.31 0.30 -2.94
CA MET A 33 -8.48 1.47 -2.08
C MET A 33 -9.90 1.44 -1.55
N ARG A 34 -10.06 1.21 -0.24
CA ARG A 34 -11.36 1.14 0.41
C ARG A 34 -11.81 2.53 0.82
N LEU A 35 -13.05 2.88 0.51
CA LEU A 35 -13.65 4.15 0.86
C LEU A 35 -14.70 3.95 1.95
N GLN A 36 -14.72 4.88 2.90
CA GLN A 36 -15.79 4.97 3.88
C GLN A 36 -16.52 6.30 3.69
N VAL A 37 -17.81 6.22 3.37
CA VAL A 37 -18.69 7.37 3.20
C VAL A 37 -19.84 7.19 4.17
N GLY A 38 -19.79 7.91 5.32
CA GLY A 38 -20.74 7.66 6.40
C GLY A 38 -20.61 6.20 6.87
N PRO A 39 -21.73 5.45 6.97
CA PRO A 39 -21.66 4.05 7.39
C PRO A 39 -21.34 3.07 6.26
N ASN A 40 -21.22 3.54 5.03
CA ASN A 40 -21.08 2.68 3.85
C ASN A 40 -19.62 2.53 3.42
N LEU A 41 -19.27 1.33 2.97
CA LEU A 41 -17.94 1.01 2.46
C LEU A 41 -17.99 0.73 0.96
N PHE A 42 -17.05 1.31 0.22
CA PHE A 42 -16.95 1.17 -1.23
C PHE A 42 -15.51 0.89 -1.64
N THR A 43 -15.32 0.53 -2.91
CA THR A 43 -14.01 0.38 -3.52
C THR A 43 -13.81 1.50 -4.54
N TYR A 44 -12.67 2.18 -4.45
CA TYR A 44 -12.32 3.27 -5.37
C TYR A 44 -11.82 2.70 -6.70
N PRO A 45 -12.29 3.23 -7.85
CA PRO A 45 -11.84 2.74 -9.17
C PRO A 45 -10.33 2.94 -9.40
N LYS A 46 -9.70 1.97 -10.07
CA LYS A 46 -8.26 1.98 -10.34
C LYS A 46 -7.90 2.73 -11.63
N ASN A 47 -8.42 3.90 -11.83
CA ASN A 47 -8.16 4.68 -13.05
C ASN A 47 -7.82 6.14 -12.77
N GLU A 48 -7.54 6.49 -11.53
CA GLU A 48 -7.32 7.87 -11.14
C GLU A 48 -6.15 8.02 -10.16
N ILE A 49 -5.72 9.27 -10.00
CA ILE A 49 -4.77 9.65 -8.96
C ILE A 49 -5.58 10.07 -7.74
N LEU A 50 -5.18 9.60 -6.58
CA LEU A 50 -5.83 9.90 -5.32
C LEU A 50 -4.86 10.64 -4.40
N LEU A 51 -5.26 11.83 -3.94
CA LEU A 51 -4.49 12.62 -2.99
C LEU A 51 -5.20 12.61 -1.64
N LEU A 52 -4.50 12.16 -0.60
CA LEU A 52 -5.03 12.09 0.76
C LEU A 52 -4.69 13.36 1.55
N GLU A 53 -5.45 13.65 2.61
CA GLU A 53 -5.18 14.81 3.46
C GLU A 53 -3.83 14.72 4.18
N ASN A 54 -3.34 13.52 4.46
CA ASN A 54 -2.01 13.33 5.03
C ASN A 54 -0.88 13.55 4.01
N LYS A 55 -1.21 14.06 2.82
CA LYS A 55 -0.31 14.38 1.70
C LYS A 55 0.22 13.17 0.94
N GLU A 56 -0.22 11.97 1.25
CA GLU A 56 0.09 10.82 0.41
C GLU A 56 -0.59 10.96 -0.94
N SER A 57 0.14 10.61 -2.00
CA SER A 57 -0.40 10.51 -3.35
C SER A 57 -0.35 9.06 -3.79
N TRP A 58 -1.44 8.58 -4.35
CA TRP A 58 -1.54 7.22 -4.87
C TRP A 58 -1.93 7.26 -6.33
N ILE A 59 -1.37 6.36 -7.13
CA ILE A 59 -1.66 6.24 -8.56
C ILE A 59 -1.94 4.80 -8.90
N SER A 60 -2.91 4.57 -9.80
CA SER A 60 -3.09 3.23 -10.34
C SER A 60 -2.36 3.13 -11.69
N HIS A 61 -1.66 2.01 -11.90
CA HIS A 61 -0.95 1.71 -13.13
C HIS A 61 -1.01 0.22 -13.37
N GLY A 62 -1.37 -0.19 -14.59
CA GLY A 62 -1.51 -1.61 -14.89
C GLY A 62 -2.52 -2.31 -13.99
N ASN A 63 -3.61 -1.65 -13.64
CA ASN A 63 -4.66 -2.16 -12.76
C ASN A 63 -4.16 -2.49 -11.34
N SER A 64 -3.16 -1.75 -10.86
CA SER A 64 -2.60 -1.92 -9.53
C SER A 64 -2.34 -0.57 -8.89
N TRP A 65 -2.48 -0.48 -7.57
CA TRP A 65 -2.24 0.76 -6.84
C TRP A 65 -0.80 0.87 -6.37
N PHE A 66 -0.25 2.09 -6.45
CA PHE A 66 1.10 2.41 -5.97
C PHE A 66 1.06 3.73 -5.23
N LYS A 67 1.83 3.82 -4.15
CA LYS A 67 2.04 5.09 -3.46
C LYS A 67 3.20 5.83 -4.11
N ILE A 68 3.00 7.10 -4.45
CA ILE A 68 4.06 7.93 -5.02
C ILE A 68 4.92 8.45 -3.87
N LEU A 69 6.21 8.10 -3.86
CA LEU A 69 7.14 8.58 -2.85
C LEU A 69 7.67 9.97 -3.19
N PHE A 70 8.12 10.16 -4.43
CA PHE A 70 8.56 11.46 -4.93
C PHE A 70 8.72 11.39 -6.44
N GLU A 71 8.92 12.57 -7.04
CA GLU A 71 9.19 12.69 -8.48
C GLU A 71 10.51 13.42 -8.68
N ASN A 72 11.28 12.98 -9.69
CA ASN A 72 12.55 13.59 -10.02
C ASN A 72 12.89 13.30 -11.49
N ASN A 73 13.21 14.33 -12.25
CA ASN A 73 13.62 14.21 -13.66
C ASN A 73 12.63 13.41 -14.53
N GLY A 74 11.33 13.58 -14.28
CA GLY A 74 10.30 12.88 -15.03
C GLY A 74 10.02 11.47 -14.56
N PHE A 75 10.77 10.98 -13.56
CA PHE A 75 10.51 9.69 -12.92
C PHE A 75 9.63 9.85 -11.70
N LYS A 76 8.62 8.99 -11.58
CA LYS A 76 7.90 8.81 -10.32
C LYS A 76 8.49 7.59 -9.61
N TYR A 77 8.84 7.76 -8.35
CA TYR A 77 9.34 6.64 -7.55
C TYR A 77 8.21 6.14 -6.68
N LEU A 78 7.91 4.86 -6.81
CA LEU A 78 6.68 4.27 -6.30
C LEU A 78 6.97 3.20 -5.26
N LEU A 79 6.07 3.11 -4.28
CA LEU A 79 6.06 2.05 -3.28
C LEU A 79 4.85 1.16 -3.53
N LYS A 80 5.09 -0.15 -3.53
CA LYS A 80 4.02 -1.15 -3.60
C LYS A 80 3.99 -1.94 -2.30
N PRO A 81 3.10 -1.61 -1.36
CA PRO A 81 2.85 -2.48 -0.21
C PRO A 81 2.05 -3.69 -0.66
N THR A 82 2.46 -4.86 -0.22
CA THR A 82 1.76 -6.12 -0.54
C THR A 82 1.59 -6.92 0.74
N ALA A 83 0.36 -7.21 1.13
CA ALA A 83 0.09 -8.04 2.29
C ALA A 83 0.05 -9.50 1.88
N LYS A 84 0.72 -10.35 2.65
CA LYS A 84 0.70 -11.79 2.45
C LYS A 84 0.09 -12.43 3.67
N PHE A 85 -0.79 -13.41 3.45
CA PHE A 85 -1.43 -14.16 4.52
C PHE A 85 -0.64 -15.44 4.80
N TYR A 86 -0.33 -15.65 6.07
CA TYR A 86 0.31 -16.87 6.54
C TYR A 86 -0.71 -17.60 7.42
N PRO A 87 -1.15 -18.83 7.02
CA PRO A 87 -2.12 -19.56 7.80
C PRO A 87 -1.54 -20.05 9.12
N ALA A 88 -2.42 -20.39 10.07
CA ALA A 88 -1.99 -20.96 11.32
C ALA A 88 -1.22 -22.26 11.09
N GLU A 89 -0.13 -22.44 11.82
CA GLU A 89 0.64 -23.68 11.79
C GLU A 89 0.28 -24.56 12.99
N LYS A 90 0.27 -25.86 12.76
CA LYS A 90 0.02 -26.81 13.84
C LYS A 90 1.18 -26.80 14.82
N ALA A 91 0.87 -26.96 16.12
CA ALA A 91 1.89 -27.15 17.13
C ALA A 91 2.62 -28.47 16.88
N SER A 92 3.95 -28.45 17.00
CA SER A 92 4.75 -29.69 17.04
C SER A 92 5.06 -30.04 18.49
N GLU A 93 5.73 -31.18 18.73
CA GLU A 93 6.15 -31.57 20.07
C GLU A 93 7.01 -30.52 20.78
N TYR A 94 7.71 -29.69 19.99
CA TYR A 94 8.70 -28.75 20.53
C TYR A 94 8.38 -27.32 20.23
N SER A 95 7.26 -27.01 19.60
CA SER A 95 6.91 -25.64 19.27
C SER A 95 5.45 -25.36 19.54
N GLU A 96 5.16 -24.12 19.89
CA GLU A 96 3.80 -23.67 20.07
C GLU A 96 3.11 -23.47 18.72
N ARG A 97 1.78 -23.49 18.76
CA ARG A 97 0.97 -23.23 17.60
C ARG A 97 1.14 -21.76 17.17
N THR A 98 1.45 -21.54 15.89
CA THR A 98 1.58 -20.21 15.33
C THR A 98 0.20 -19.73 14.87
N PRO A 99 -0.29 -18.60 15.33
CA PRO A 99 -1.56 -18.05 14.86
C PRO A 99 -1.47 -17.58 13.41
N PRO A 100 -2.59 -17.50 12.68
CA PRO A 100 -2.60 -16.93 11.35
C PRO A 100 -2.23 -15.45 11.42
N LYS A 101 -1.56 -14.96 10.37
CA LYS A 101 -1.13 -13.57 10.35
C LYS A 101 -1.05 -13.00 8.94
N PHE A 102 -1.17 -11.67 8.85
CA PHE A 102 -0.79 -10.91 7.68
C PHE A 102 0.56 -10.27 7.91
N LYS A 103 1.36 -10.21 6.86
CA LYS A 103 2.64 -9.50 6.87
C LYS A 103 2.72 -8.64 5.61
N ILE A 104 3.11 -7.37 5.77
CA ILE A 104 3.24 -6.46 4.64
C ILE A 104 4.69 -6.42 4.20
N ASN A 105 4.91 -6.66 2.90
CA ASN A 105 6.19 -6.51 2.24
C ASN A 105 6.13 -5.29 1.35
N TYR A 106 7.30 -4.69 1.10
CA TYR A 106 7.40 -3.47 0.32
C TYR A 106 8.30 -3.69 -0.88
N THR A 107 7.84 -3.31 -2.05
CA THR A 107 8.65 -3.27 -3.27
C THR A 107 8.64 -1.86 -3.82
N PHE A 108 9.68 -1.51 -4.54
CA PHE A 108 9.86 -0.16 -5.06
C PHE A 108 10.00 -0.20 -6.58
N TYR A 109 9.42 0.79 -7.22
CA TYR A 109 9.39 0.89 -8.67
C TYR A 109 9.72 2.30 -9.11
N SER A 110 10.18 2.44 -10.35
CA SER A 110 10.21 3.73 -11.03
C SER A 110 9.21 3.70 -12.18
N LEU A 111 8.59 4.84 -12.44
CA LEU A 111 7.63 5.00 -13.54
C LEU A 111 8.02 6.22 -14.35
N LYS A 112 8.22 6.04 -15.66
CA LYS A 112 8.48 7.12 -16.61
C LYS A 112 7.87 6.75 -17.95
N ASP A 113 7.16 7.69 -18.58
CA ASP A 113 6.55 7.51 -19.88
C ASP A 113 5.75 6.19 -19.97
N ASP A 114 4.97 5.92 -18.95
CA ASP A 114 4.13 4.72 -18.84
C ASP A 114 4.89 3.41 -18.68
N ASN A 115 6.22 3.46 -18.53
CA ASN A 115 7.04 2.29 -18.27
C ASN A 115 7.33 2.17 -16.77
N ILE A 116 6.92 1.05 -16.19
CA ILE A 116 7.18 0.76 -14.79
C ILE A 116 8.30 -0.28 -14.68
N ILE A 117 9.28 0.01 -13.83
CA ILE A 117 10.46 -0.84 -13.66
C ILE A 117 10.67 -1.13 -12.18
N LEU A 118 10.84 -2.41 -11.85
CA LEU A 118 11.18 -2.83 -10.49
C LEU A 118 12.60 -2.34 -10.14
N LEU A 119 12.73 -1.64 -9.02
CA LEU A 119 14.04 -1.17 -8.57
C LEU A 119 14.81 -2.29 -7.90
N LYS A 120 16.12 -2.33 -8.17
CA LYS A 120 17.02 -3.31 -7.57
C LYS A 120 17.45 -2.85 -6.17
N ARG A 121 17.87 -3.81 -5.34
CA ARG A 121 18.31 -3.53 -3.98
C ARG A 121 19.36 -2.41 -3.92
N ARG A 122 20.30 -2.40 -4.85
CA ARG A 122 21.35 -1.38 -4.91
C ARG A 122 20.79 0.02 -5.11
N GLU A 123 19.82 0.16 -6.00
CA GLU A 123 19.15 1.44 -6.28
C GLU A 123 18.33 1.91 -5.07
N ILE A 124 17.61 1.01 -4.44
CA ILE A 124 16.83 1.30 -3.24
C ILE A 124 17.73 1.86 -2.13
N LYS A 125 18.88 1.22 -1.92
CA LYS A 125 19.84 1.64 -0.91
C LYS A 125 20.46 3.00 -1.25
N LYS A 126 20.86 3.18 -2.50
CA LYS A 126 21.48 4.43 -2.97
C LYS A 126 20.56 5.64 -2.81
N MET A 127 19.28 5.44 -3.06
CA MET A 127 18.27 6.50 -2.97
C MET A 127 17.70 6.67 -1.58
N GLY A 128 18.02 5.79 -0.64
CA GLY A 128 17.53 5.86 0.72
C GLY A 128 16.03 5.62 0.84
N LEU A 129 15.44 4.83 -0.06
CA LEU A 129 13.98 4.66 -0.13
C LEU A 129 13.39 3.98 1.10
N LYS A 130 14.13 3.07 1.76
CA LYS A 130 13.63 2.40 2.95
C LYS A 130 13.37 3.35 4.12
N LYS A 131 14.07 4.48 4.17
CA LYS A 131 13.86 5.49 5.20
C LYS A 131 12.51 6.17 5.06
N MET A 132 11.92 6.13 3.88
CA MET A 132 10.61 6.73 3.61
C MET A 132 9.46 5.87 4.12
N LEU A 133 9.75 4.66 4.60
CA LEU A 133 8.74 3.76 5.18
C LEU A 133 8.45 4.06 6.65
N GLU A 134 9.25 4.90 7.29
CA GLU A 134 9.17 5.17 8.73
C GLU A 134 8.22 6.32 9.09
N TYR A 135 7.10 6.43 8.39
CA TYR A 135 6.12 7.48 8.66
C TYR A 135 4.74 6.91 8.85
#